data_c2adbba470c5f11fdd02bfe4afcb2a46
#
_entry.id   c2adbba470c5f11fdd02bfe4afcb2a46
#
_cell.length_a   1.000
_cell.length_b   1.000
_cell.length_c   1.000
_cell.angle_alpha   90.00
_cell.angle_beta   90.00
_cell.angle_gamma   90.00
#
_symmetry.space_group_name_H-M   'P 1'
#
loop_
_entity.id
_entity.type
_entity.pdbx_description
1 polymer ?
#
loop_
_entity_poly.entity_id
_entity_poly.type
_entity_poly.pdbx_seq_one_letter_code
_entity_poly.pdbx_strand_id
1 'polypeptide(L)'
;ACGAVLLSSEGTEEHVILSGGAVSNDANHISGPSRTGDGLYFAIRQAMQEAGTAPQDISFVNAHGTATVYNDEMESKALTLAHLEQVPVHSLKPYFGHTLGASGIIESIVCMHELKQGILFGTPGYETPGVPMPIPVYATHRSIPMKHCVKTASGFGGCNAAIVLSLPEYTPFKDEDNTLPEIRCTREVRIENSSVFINNELIF
;
A
#
# COMPACT_ATOMS: atom_id res chain seq x y z
N ALA A 1 9.98 -8.14 12.23
CA ALA A 1 10.41 -7.13 11.26
C ALA A 1 9.89 -5.76 11.69
N CYS A 2 10.57 -4.70 11.31
CA CYS A 2 10.13 -3.32 11.52
C CYS A 2 10.60 -2.45 10.35
N GLY A 3 9.90 -1.34 10.13
CA GLY A 3 10.26 -0.31 9.15
C GLY A 3 9.81 1.05 9.64
N ALA A 4 10.43 2.11 9.14
CA ALA A 4 10.08 3.48 9.43
C ALA A 4 10.19 4.34 8.16
N VAL A 5 9.27 5.27 7.99
CA VAL A 5 9.27 6.28 6.93
C VAL A 5 9.05 7.64 7.57
N LEU A 6 9.81 8.63 7.15
CA LEU A 6 9.59 10.02 7.51
C LEU A 6 8.67 10.66 6.46
N LEU A 7 7.56 11.22 6.90
CA LEU A 7 6.67 12.03 6.08
C LEU A 7 6.94 13.51 6.34
N SER A 8 7.01 14.30 5.27
CA SER A 8 7.20 15.74 5.33
C SER A 8 6.26 16.41 4.33
N SER A 9 5.76 17.59 4.66
CA SER A 9 5.06 18.47 3.71
C SER A 9 6.01 19.15 2.72
N GLU A 10 7.32 19.15 3.04
CA GLU A 10 8.36 19.65 2.17
C GLU A 10 9.01 18.49 1.44
N GLY A 11 9.10 18.56 0.13
CA GLY A 11 9.70 17.55 -0.71
C GLY A 11 10.68 18.14 -1.71
N THR A 12 11.48 17.28 -2.31
CA THR A 12 12.36 17.58 -3.44
C THR A 12 12.07 16.62 -4.58
N GLU A 13 12.60 16.89 -5.76
CA GLU A 13 12.50 15.99 -6.92
C GLU A 13 13.07 14.59 -6.68
N GLU A 14 13.82 14.40 -5.58
CA GLU A 14 14.36 13.10 -5.19
C GLU A 14 13.40 12.26 -4.32
N HIS A 15 12.32 12.82 -3.82
CA HIS A 15 11.40 12.15 -2.93
C HIS A 15 10.23 11.50 -3.69
N VAL A 16 9.81 10.33 -3.24
CA VAL A 16 8.54 9.73 -3.66
C VAL A 16 7.42 10.38 -2.87
N ILE A 17 6.33 10.71 -3.54
CA ILE A 17 5.16 11.36 -2.95
C ILE A 17 4.13 10.31 -2.55
N LEU A 18 3.64 10.38 -1.32
CA LEU A 18 2.41 9.70 -0.91
C LEU A 18 1.23 10.54 -1.41
N SER A 19 0.70 10.18 -2.58
CA SER A 19 -0.28 10.99 -3.30
C SER A 19 -1.71 10.75 -2.85
N GLY A 20 -2.00 9.59 -2.32
CA GLY A 20 -3.33 9.25 -1.82
C GLY A 20 -3.32 8.01 -0.95
N GLY A 21 -4.33 7.87 -0.11
CA GLY A 21 -4.47 6.73 0.77
C GLY A 21 -5.89 6.56 1.27
N ALA A 22 -6.31 5.31 1.44
CA ALA A 22 -7.63 5.00 1.97
C ALA A 22 -7.64 3.68 2.71
N VAL A 23 -8.61 3.57 3.61
CA VAL A 23 -8.92 2.36 4.34
C VAL A 23 -10.38 2.01 4.18
N SER A 24 -10.69 0.72 4.25
CA SER A 24 -12.06 0.21 4.22
C SER A 24 -12.19 -1.02 5.10
N ASN A 25 -13.41 -1.49 5.30
CA ASN A 25 -13.64 -2.73 6.01
C ASN A 25 -14.70 -3.56 5.27
N ASP A 26 -14.42 -4.84 5.10
CA ASP A 26 -15.34 -5.79 4.43
C ASP A 26 -16.61 -6.03 5.24
N ALA A 27 -16.56 -5.84 6.56
CA ALA A 27 -17.65 -6.16 7.50
C ALA A 27 -18.23 -7.58 7.31
N ASN A 28 -17.38 -8.52 6.90
CA ASN A 28 -17.82 -9.87 6.49
C ASN A 28 -17.45 -10.94 7.53
N HIS A 29 -16.16 -11.15 7.78
CA HIS A 29 -15.67 -12.23 8.63
C HIS A 29 -14.43 -11.81 9.40
N ILE A 30 -14.25 -12.38 10.62
CA ILE A 30 -13.16 -11.98 11.52
C ILE A 30 -11.76 -12.32 10.98
N SER A 31 -11.62 -13.36 10.17
CA SER A 31 -10.31 -13.83 9.67
C SER A 31 -10.27 -14.12 8.17
N GLY A 32 -11.40 -14.06 7.47
CA GLY A 32 -11.47 -14.29 6.03
C GLY A 32 -11.74 -13.00 5.27
N PRO A 33 -11.15 -12.84 4.07
CA PRO A 33 -11.46 -11.68 3.22
C PRO A 33 -12.88 -11.79 2.64
N SER A 34 -13.39 -10.68 2.14
CA SER A 34 -14.62 -10.65 1.32
C SER A 34 -14.44 -11.58 0.11
N ARG A 35 -15.53 -12.22 -0.32
CA ARG A 35 -15.50 -13.04 -1.54
C ARG A 35 -15.63 -12.23 -2.82
N THR A 36 -16.08 -10.99 -2.72
CA THR A 36 -16.36 -10.09 -3.85
C THR A 36 -15.23 -9.16 -4.17
N GLY A 37 -14.38 -8.82 -3.18
CA GLY A 37 -13.30 -7.85 -3.30
C GLY A 37 -13.75 -6.40 -3.18
N ASP A 38 -15.03 -6.15 -2.88
CA ASP A 38 -15.59 -4.78 -2.84
C ASP A 38 -14.88 -3.89 -1.83
N GLY A 39 -14.55 -4.39 -0.64
CA GLY A 39 -13.87 -3.60 0.38
C GLY A 39 -12.51 -3.10 -0.10
N LEU A 40 -11.67 -3.99 -0.60
CA LEU A 40 -10.36 -3.60 -1.15
C LEU A 40 -10.51 -2.69 -2.38
N TYR A 41 -11.47 -2.96 -3.26
CA TYR A 41 -11.81 -2.09 -4.39
C TYR A 41 -12.13 -0.66 -3.93
N PHE A 42 -12.95 -0.49 -2.89
CA PHE A 42 -13.27 0.84 -2.35
C PHE A 42 -12.01 1.58 -1.85
N ALA A 43 -11.12 0.88 -1.15
CA ALA A 43 -9.86 1.47 -0.71
C ALA A 43 -8.98 1.90 -1.89
N ILE A 44 -8.81 1.04 -2.90
CA ILE A 44 -8.04 1.35 -4.12
C ILE A 44 -8.64 2.55 -4.84
N ARG A 45 -9.94 2.54 -5.11
CA ARG A 45 -10.63 3.62 -5.82
C ARG A 45 -10.48 4.95 -5.10
N GLN A 46 -10.68 4.97 -3.79
CA GLN A 46 -10.58 6.20 -3.01
C GLN A 46 -9.14 6.72 -2.97
N ALA A 47 -8.14 5.86 -2.78
CA ALA A 47 -6.73 6.24 -2.82
C ALA A 47 -6.34 6.83 -4.19
N MET A 48 -6.77 6.22 -5.29
CA MET A 48 -6.54 6.73 -6.64
C MET A 48 -7.27 8.05 -6.89
N GLN A 49 -8.49 8.20 -6.39
CA GLN A 49 -9.25 9.45 -6.50
C GLN A 49 -8.56 10.59 -5.75
N GLU A 50 -8.07 10.36 -4.55
CA GLU A 50 -7.30 11.33 -3.76
C GLU A 50 -6.00 11.72 -4.46
N ALA A 51 -5.31 10.73 -5.05
CA ALA A 51 -4.10 10.94 -5.84
C ALA A 51 -4.35 11.65 -7.19
N GLY A 52 -5.59 11.74 -7.63
CA GLY A 52 -5.93 12.27 -8.97
C GLY A 52 -5.41 11.41 -10.12
N THR A 53 -5.22 10.10 -9.89
CA THR A 53 -4.67 9.16 -10.88
C THR A 53 -5.76 8.32 -11.52
N ALA A 54 -5.56 7.98 -12.80
CA ALA A 54 -6.42 7.05 -13.54
C ALA A 54 -5.73 5.68 -13.66
N PRO A 55 -6.49 4.58 -13.91
CA PRO A 55 -5.92 3.22 -14.00
C PRO A 55 -4.74 3.10 -14.97
N GLN A 56 -4.79 3.78 -16.10
CA GLN A 56 -3.73 3.78 -17.13
C GLN A 56 -2.44 4.48 -16.70
N ASP A 57 -2.45 5.25 -15.62
CA ASP A 57 -1.27 5.93 -15.08
C ASP A 57 -0.54 5.08 -14.05
N ILE A 58 -1.17 4.01 -13.57
CA ILE A 58 -0.57 3.10 -12.59
C ILE A 58 0.42 2.17 -13.31
N SER A 59 1.68 2.25 -12.94
CA SER A 59 2.77 1.45 -13.52
C SER A 59 2.79 0.03 -12.98
N PHE A 60 2.46 -0.16 -11.71
CA PHE A 60 2.35 -1.48 -11.09
C PHE A 60 1.52 -1.45 -9.81
N VAL A 61 1.08 -2.63 -9.39
CA VAL A 61 0.45 -2.88 -8.11
C VAL A 61 1.33 -3.80 -7.27
N ASN A 62 1.65 -3.39 -6.05
CA ASN A 62 2.17 -4.28 -5.04
C ASN A 62 1.00 -4.81 -4.21
N ALA A 63 0.61 -6.04 -4.47
CA ALA A 63 -0.49 -6.71 -3.80
C ALA A 63 -0.10 -7.14 -2.37
N HIS A 64 -1.09 -7.34 -1.51
CA HIS A 64 -0.89 -8.02 -0.25
C HIS A 64 -0.35 -9.44 -0.48
N GLY A 65 -0.93 -10.18 -1.42
CA GLY A 65 -0.36 -11.38 -2.06
C GLY A 65 0.20 -12.41 -1.09
N THR A 66 -0.66 -13.06 -0.32
CA THR A 66 -0.26 -14.03 0.72
C THR A 66 -0.05 -15.46 0.23
N ALA A 67 -0.27 -15.71 -1.06
CA ALA A 67 -0.30 -17.03 -1.67
C ALA A 67 -1.37 -17.95 -1.02
N THR A 68 -2.45 -17.38 -0.53
CA THR A 68 -3.61 -18.11 -0.05
C THR A 68 -4.77 -17.93 -1.01
N VAL A 69 -5.47 -19.02 -1.32
CA VAL A 69 -6.53 -19.05 -2.36
C VAL A 69 -7.53 -17.91 -2.18
N TYR A 70 -8.07 -17.75 -0.98
CA TYR A 70 -9.14 -16.75 -0.75
C TYR A 70 -8.65 -15.31 -0.82
N ASN A 71 -7.45 -15.01 -0.32
CA ASN A 71 -6.91 -13.66 -0.38
C ASN A 71 -6.58 -13.28 -1.82
N ASP A 72 -5.87 -14.14 -2.52
CA ASP A 72 -5.42 -13.83 -3.88
C ASP A 72 -6.61 -13.75 -4.86
N GLU A 73 -7.64 -14.60 -4.64
CA GLU A 73 -8.92 -14.51 -5.36
C GLU A 73 -9.60 -13.16 -5.10
N MET A 74 -9.69 -12.72 -3.86
CA MET A 74 -10.28 -11.44 -3.47
C MET A 74 -9.53 -10.29 -4.11
N GLU A 75 -8.18 -10.27 -4.02
CA GLU A 75 -7.36 -9.21 -4.61
C GLU A 75 -7.52 -9.14 -6.12
N SER A 76 -7.53 -10.28 -6.83
CA SER A 76 -7.73 -10.31 -8.28
C SER A 76 -9.07 -9.71 -8.72
N LYS A 77 -10.13 -9.96 -7.96
CA LYS A 77 -11.46 -9.35 -8.18
C LYS A 77 -11.43 -7.84 -7.91
N ALA A 78 -10.82 -7.42 -6.80
CA ALA A 78 -10.72 -6.00 -6.46
C ALA A 78 -9.96 -5.20 -7.52
N LEU A 79 -8.85 -5.75 -8.03
CA LEU A 79 -8.06 -5.13 -9.10
C LEU A 79 -8.86 -5.03 -10.40
N THR A 80 -9.63 -6.06 -10.75
CA THR A 80 -10.52 -6.03 -11.91
C THR A 80 -11.62 -4.96 -11.76
N LEU A 81 -12.25 -4.87 -10.59
CA LEU A 81 -13.24 -3.82 -10.31
C LEU A 81 -12.63 -2.40 -10.40
N ALA A 82 -11.36 -2.27 -10.07
CA ALA A 82 -10.62 -1.00 -10.15
C ALA A 82 -10.07 -0.71 -11.57
N HIS A 83 -10.35 -1.55 -12.56
CA HIS A 83 -9.80 -1.47 -13.93
C HIS A 83 -8.26 -1.55 -13.98
N LEU A 84 -7.66 -2.30 -13.05
CA LEU A 84 -6.22 -2.54 -12.96
C LEU A 84 -5.81 -3.93 -13.45
N GLU A 85 -6.70 -4.66 -14.12
CA GLU A 85 -6.47 -6.02 -14.61
C GLU A 85 -5.36 -6.14 -15.67
N GLN A 86 -4.94 -5.03 -16.28
CA GLN A 86 -3.82 -5.00 -17.23
C GLN A 86 -2.52 -4.46 -16.61
N VAL A 87 -2.59 -3.97 -15.37
CA VAL A 87 -1.45 -3.40 -14.68
C VAL A 87 -0.59 -4.52 -14.09
N PRO A 88 0.74 -4.50 -14.26
CA PRO A 88 1.64 -5.48 -13.62
C PRO A 88 1.42 -5.58 -12.11
N VAL A 89 1.30 -6.80 -11.61
CA VAL A 89 1.09 -7.08 -10.18
C VAL A 89 2.26 -7.92 -9.66
N HIS A 90 2.74 -7.61 -8.47
CA HIS A 90 3.71 -8.44 -7.78
C HIS A 90 3.44 -8.52 -6.28
N SER A 91 4.06 -9.50 -5.62
CA SER A 91 4.11 -9.60 -4.16
C SER A 91 5.56 -9.70 -3.71
N LEU A 92 5.88 -9.02 -2.61
CA LEU A 92 7.20 -9.06 -1.99
C LEU A 92 7.34 -10.13 -0.91
N LYS A 93 6.25 -10.82 -0.58
CA LYS A 93 6.26 -11.87 0.45
C LYS A 93 7.19 -13.06 0.18
N PRO A 94 7.44 -13.45 -1.09
CA PRO A 94 8.47 -14.47 -1.35
C PRO A 94 9.88 -14.07 -0.92
N TYR A 95 10.18 -12.76 -0.82
CA TYR A 95 11.51 -12.28 -0.39
C TYR A 95 11.65 -12.19 1.13
N PHE A 96 10.60 -11.71 1.83
CA PHE A 96 10.69 -11.33 3.24
C PHE A 96 9.81 -12.17 4.16
N GLY A 97 8.94 -13.00 3.60
CA GLY A 97 7.83 -13.62 4.32
C GLY A 97 6.73 -12.62 4.64
N HIS A 98 5.71 -13.09 5.33
CA HIS A 98 4.63 -12.23 5.83
C HIS A 98 5.07 -11.57 7.14
N THR A 99 5.55 -10.37 7.07
CA THR A 99 6.08 -9.62 8.23
C THR A 99 5.00 -9.07 9.16
N LEU A 100 3.77 -9.60 9.08
CA LEU A 100 2.61 -9.24 9.90
C LEU A 100 2.34 -7.72 9.89
N GLY A 101 2.28 -7.08 11.06
CA GLY A 101 2.02 -5.65 11.17
C GLY A 101 3.05 -4.73 10.48
N ALA A 102 4.24 -5.23 10.17
CA ALA A 102 5.26 -4.48 9.44
C ALA A 102 5.17 -4.63 7.91
N SER A 103 4.28 -5.49 7.39
CA SER A 103 4.18 -5.81 5.97
C SER A 103 3.92 -4.56 5.12
N GLY A 104 2.93 -3.75 5.50
CA GLY A 104 2.60 -2.53 4.77
C GLY A 104 3.78 -1.57 4.63
N ILE A 105 4.51 -1.30 5.72
CA ILE A 105 5.60 -0.33 5.70
C ILE A 105 6.83 -0.85 4.95
N ILE A 106 7.23 -2.11 5.14
CA ILE A 106 8.39 -2.70 4.47
C ILE A 106 8.15 -2.76 2.96
N GLU A 107 6.99 -3.25 2.54
CA GLU A 107 6.62 -3.35 1.14
C GLU A 107 6.50 -1.96 0.49
N SER A 108 5.98 -0.95 1.21
CA SER A 108 5.94 0.43 0.72
C SER A 108 7.33 1.04 0.50
N ILE A 109 8.29 0.77 1.41
CA ILE A 109 9.67 1.22 1.24
C ILE A 109 10.29 0.61 -0.03
N VAL A 110 10.04 -0.67 -0.29
CA VAL A 110 10.53 -1.31 -1.52
C VAL A 110 9.86 -0.71 -2.75
N CYS A 111 8.54 -0.47 -2.73
CA CYS A 111 7.82 0.19 -3.83
C CYS A 111 8.40 1.58 -4.16
N MET A 112 8.79 2.35 -3.14
CA MET A 112 9.47 3.64 -3.36
C MET A 112 10.81 3.47 -4.10
N HIS A 113 11.57 2.42 -3.77
CA HIS A 113 12.82 2.11 -4.49
C HIS A 113 12.57 1.62 -5.92
N GLU A 114 11.53 0.80 -6.14
CA GLU A 114 11.14 0.33 -7.47
C GLU A 114 10.78 1.51 -8.38
N LEU A 115 9.96 2.44 -7.89
CA LEU A 115 9.61 3.68 -8.61
C LEU A 115 10.85 4.48 -9.00
N LYS A 116 11.75 4.73 -8.04
CA LYS A 116 12.96 5.54 -8.27
C LYS A 116 13.95 4.89 -9.24
N GLN A 117 14.01 3.56 -9.27
CA GLN A 117 14.97 2.83 -10.10
C GLN A 117 14.42 2.38 -11.45
N GLY A 118 13.10 2.49 -11.66
CA GLY A 118 12.47 2.00 -12.88
C GLY A 118 12.50 0.46 -13.00
N ILE A 119 12.53 -0.25 -11.88
CA ILE A 119 12.64 -1.71 -11.86
C ILE A 119 11.45 -2.28 -11.07
N LEU A 120 10.60 -3.01 -11.77
CA LEU A 120 9.56 -3.85 -11.17
C LEU A 120 10.17 -5.17 -10.70
N PHE A 121 10.03 -5.48 -9.42
CA PHE A 121 10.47 -6.77 -8.91
C PHE A 121 9.53 -7.89 -9.36
N GLY A 122 10.11 -9.02 -9.71
CA GLY A 122 9.33 -10.23 -9.99
C GLY A 122 8.82 -10.85 -8.68
N THR A 123 7.87 -11.77 -8.79
CA THR A 123 7.38 -12.61 -7.72
C THR A 123 8.05 -13.99 -7.82
N PRO A 124 9.11 -14.28 -7.06
CA PRO A 124 9.79 -15.57 -7.13
C PRO A 124 8.85 -16.73 -6.83
N GLY A 125 8.99 -17.80 -7.59
CA GLY A 125 8.14 -19.00 -7.43
C GLY A 125 6.77 -18.89 -8.11
N TYR A 126 6.46 -17.78 -8.77
CA TYR A 126 5.26 -17.69 -9.58
C TYR A 126 5.44 -18.49 -10.87
N GLU A 127 4.53 -19.43 -11.14
CA GLU A 127 4.52 -20.27 -12.33
C GLU A 127 3.24 -20.12 -13.16
N THR A 128 2.10 -20.22 -12.50
CA THR A 128 0.78 -20.17 -13.16
C THR A 128 -0.22 -19.38 -12.33
N PRO A 129 -1.18 -18.67 -12.97
CA PRO A 129 -2.22 -17.97 -12.24
C PRO A 129 -3.13 -18.95 -11.52
N GLY A 130 -3.31 -18.76 -10.22
CA GLY A 130 -4.24 -19.53 -9.38
C GLY A 130 -5.50 -18.76 -9.01
N VAL A 131 -5.79 -17.66 -9.71
CA VAL A 131 -6.91 -16.75 -9.41
C VAL A 131 -7.92 -16.73 -10.54
N PRO A 132 -9.22 -16.46 -10.26
CA PRO A 132 -10.29 -16.50 -11.26
C PRO A 132 -10.23 -15.34 -12.26
N MET A 133 -9.70 -14.19 -11.84
CA MET A 133 -9.55 -13.02 -12.70
C MET A 133 -8.08 -12.91 -13.11
N PRO A 134 -7.76 -12.90 -14.42
CA PRO A 134 -6.39 -12.84 -14.89
C PRO A 134 -5.76 -11.49 -14.52
N ILE A 135 -4.58 -11.56 -13.91
CA ILE A 135 -3.74 -10.41 -13.59
C ILE A 135 -2.31 -10.69 -14.06
N PRO A 136 -1.58 -9.70 -14.61
CA PRO A 136 -0.23 -9.92 -15.12
C PRO A 136 0.79 -9.96 -13.95
N VAL A 137 1.23 -11.16 -13.59
CA VAL A 137 2.29 -11.41 -12.62
C VAL A 137 3.52 -11.93 -13.33
N TYR A 138 4.69 -11.44 -12.96
CA TYR A 138 5.97 -11.85 -13.53
C TYR A 138 6.86 -12.49 -12.47
N ALA A 139 7.50 -13.62 -12.82
CA ALA A 139 8.45 -14.28 -11.93
C ALA A 139 9.81 -13.56 -11.84
N THR A 140 10.17 -12.76 -12.84
CA THR A 140 11.46 -12.08 -12.96
C THR A 140 11.33 -10.57 -12.97
N HIS A 141 12.40 -9.87 -12.55
CA HIS A 141 12.45 -8.41 -12.59
C HIS A 141 12.30 -7.87 -14.01
N ARG A 142 11.72 -6.69 -14.14
CA ARG A 142 11.52 -5.99 -15.40
C ARG A 142 11.83 -4.51 -15.27
N SER A 143 12.49 -3.93 -16.24
CA SER A 143 12.56 -2.47 -16.36
C SER A 143 11.34 -1.98 -17.10
N ILE A 144 10.57 -1.09 -16.47
CA ILE A 144 9.35 -0.49 -17.02
C ILE A 144 9.33 1.01 -16.73
N PRO A 145 8.65 1.81 -17.56
CA PRO A 145 8.41 3.21 -17.22
C PRO A 145 7.59 3.30 -15.93
N MET A 146 8.02 4.17 -15.02
CA MET A 146 7.38 4.36 -13.72
C MET A 146 6.74 5.73 -13.63
N LYS A 147 5.52 5.78 -13.07
CA LYS A 147 4.82 7.02 -12.70
C LYS A 147 4.25 6.91 -11.30
N HIS A 148 3.30 6.00 -11.14
CA HIS A 148 2.58 5.75 -9.89
C HIS A 148 2.53 4.26 -9.61
N CYS A 149 2.47 3.89 -8.35
CA CYS A 149 2.10 2.54 -7.96
C CYS A 149 1.00 2.54 -6.91
N VAL A 150 0.22 1.47 -6.91
CA VAL A 150 -0.74 1.17 -5.85
C VAL A 150 -0.15 0.09 -4.96
N LYS A 151 -0.11 0.34 -3.66
CA LYS A 151 0.23 -0.65 -2.65
C LYS A 151 -1.02 -1.01 -1.85
N THR A 152 -1.37 -2.29 -1.80
CA THR A 152 -2.53 -2.80 -1.05
C THR A 152 -2.10 -3.61 0.17
N ALA A 153 -2.93 -3.59 1.20
CA ALA A 153 -2.78 -4.45 2.35
C ALA A 153 -4.16 -4.88 2.86
N SER A 154 -4.27 -6.16 3.21
CA SER A 154 -5.49 -6.72 3.79
C SER A 154 -5.15 -7.43 5.08
N GLY A 155 -5.90 -7.13 6.14
CA GLY A 155 -5.70 -7.67 7.47
C GLY A 155 -6.92 -8.41 7.98
N PHE A 156 -6.73 -9.17 9.05
CA PHE A 156 -7.83 -9.83 9.76
C PHE A 156 -8.85 -8.80 10.27
N GLY A 157 -10.10 -9.20 10.37
CA GLY A 157 -11.22 -8.31 10.66
C GLY A 157 -11.79 -7.61 9.42
N GLY A 158 -11.34 -8.00 8.21
CA GLY A 158 -11.77 -7.41 6.95
C GLY A 158 -11.21 -6.01 6.70
N CYS A 159 -10.11 -5.66 7.37
CA CYS A 159 -9.47 -4.35 7.20
C CYS A 159 -8.65 -4.33 5.91
N ASN A 160 -8.99 -3.42 5.01
CA ASN A 160 -8.26 -3.18 3.77
C ASN A 160 -7.67 -1.77 3.77
N ALA A 161 -6.50 -1.64 3.15
CA ALA A 161 -5.85 -0.36 2.92
C ALA A 161 -5.24 -0.32 1.53
N ALA A 162 -5.23 0.84 0.92
CA ALA A 162 -4.50 1.12 -0.30
C ALA A 162 -3.84 2.50 -0.21
N ILE A 163 -2.63 2.60 -0.74
CA ILE A 163 -1.94 3.87 -0.93
C ILE A 163 -1.46 4.00 -2.36
N VAL A 164 -1.37 5.24 -2.84
CA VAL A 164 -0.74 5.59 -4.11
C VAL A 164 0.57 6.30 -3.81
N LEU A 165 1.66 5.76 -4.35
CA LEU A 165 2.98 6.37 -4.32
C LEU A 165 3.31 6.84 -5.74
N SER A 166 3.89 8.03 -5.85
CA SER A 166 4.11 8.70 -7.14
C SER A 166 5.52 9.29 -7.23
N LEU A 167 6.07 9.29 -8.43
CA LEU A 167 7.25 10.10 -8.73
C LEU A 167 6.85 11.58 -8.81
N PRO A 168 7.69 12.50 -8.31
CA PRO A 168 7.33 13.92 -8.18
C PRO A 168 6.98 14.60 -9.50
N GLU A 169 7.59 14.22 -10.60
CA GLU A 169 7.30 14.78 -11.93
C GLU A 169 5.87 14.52 -12.43
N TYR A 170 5.18 13.53 -11.85
CA TYR A 170 3.79 13.19 -12.20
C TYR A 170 2.76 13.66 -11.17
N THR A 171 3.22 14.17 -10.04
CA THR A 171 2.36 14.72 -9.00
C THR A 171 2.99 16.01 -8.48
N PRO A 172 2.80 17.11 -9.18
CA PRO A 172 3.32 18.39 -8.70
C PRO A 172 2.76 18.70 -7.32
N PHE A 173 3.61 19.16 -6.41
CA PHE A 173 3.18 19.69 -5.12
C PHE A 173 2.12 20.74 -5.38
N LYS A 174 0.92 20.51 -4.88
CA LYS A 174 -0.09 21.55 -4.84
C LYS A 174 0.27 22.49 -3.70
N ASP A 175 0.75 23.69 -4.02
CA ASP A 175 0.79 24.82 -3.09
C ASP A 175 -0.65 25.29 -2.78
N GLU A 176 -1.51 24.40 -2.36
CA GLU A 176 -2.79 24.77 -1.81
C GLU A 176 -2.57 25.16 -0.36
N ASP A 177 -3.08 26.35 -0.03
CA ASP A 177 -3.14 26.98 1.28
C ASP A 177 -3.31 25.93 2.39
N ASN A 178 -2.16 25.46 2.89
CA ASN A 178 -2.07 24.27 3.74
C ASN A 178 -2.34 24.69 5.18
N THR A 179 -3.56 25.19 5.44
CA THR A 179 -4.09 25.24 6.80
C THR A 179 -4.40 23.81 7.25
N LEU A 180 -3.37 22.97 7.34
CA LEU A 180 -3.50 21.73 8.08
C LEU A 180 -4.00 22.11 9.48
N PRO A 181 -5.06 21.47 9.96
CA PRO A 181 -5.49 21.68 11.34
C PRO A 181 -4.27 21.40 12.23
N GLU A 182 -3.93 22.37 13.06
CA GLU A 182 -2.84 22.24 14.01
C GLU A 182 -3.04 20.94 14.80
N ILE A 183 -2.27 19.91 14.50
CA ILE A 183 -2.31 18.66 15.25
C ILE A 183 -1.68 18.97 16.59
N ARG A 184 -2.52 19.30 17.59
CA ARG A 184 -2.08 19.43 18.95
C ARG A 184 -1.97 18.04 19.55
N CYS A 185 -0.74 17.65 19.87
CA CYS A 185 -0.51 16.50 20.71
C CYS A 185 -1.10 16.84 22.10
N THR A 186 -2.28 16.31 22.41
CA THR A 186 -2.95 16.55 23.68
C THR A 186 -2.44 15.65 24.80
N ARG A 187 -1.52 14.72 24.46
CA ARG A 187 -0.93 13.76 25.39
C ARG A 187 0.56 13.68 25.17
N GLU A 188 1.30 14.02 26.20
CA GLU A 188 2.74 13.75 26.24
C GLU A 188 2.95 12.29 26.65
N VAL A 189 3.61 11.51 25.79
CA VAL A 189 4.01 10.13 26.11
C VAL A 189 5.49 10.13 26.41
N ARG A 190 5.87 9.66 27.60
CA ARG A 190 7.26 9.55 28.04
C ARG A 190 7.56 8.11 28.44
N ILE A 191 8.70 7.60 28.02
CA ILE A 191 9.16 6.26 28.40
C ILE A 191 10.45 6.42 29.19
N GLU A 192 10.42 5.99 30.44
CA GLU A 192 11.59 6.01 31.32
C GLU A 192 11.71 4.68 32.07
N ASN A 193 12.91 4.10 32.07
CA ASN A 193 13.21 2.86 32.79
C ASN A 193 12.16 1.75 32.58
N SER A 194 11.76 1.53 31.33
CA SER A 194 10.73 0.56 30.93
C SER A 194 9.31 0.87 31.44
N SER A 195 9.07 2.05 31.95
CA SER A 195 7.74 2.53 32.35
C SER A 195 7.21 3.55 31.35
N VAL A 196 5.91 3.50 31.07
CA VAL A 196 5.20 4.42 30.16
C VAL A 196 4.38 5.39 30.97
N PHE A 197 4.56 6.67 30.71
CA PHE A 197 3.81 7.78 31.31
C PHE A 197 2.98 8.48 30.23
N ILE A 198 1.76 8.83 30.54
CA ILE A 198 0.90 9.70 29.73
C ILE A 198 0.52 10.90 30.58
N ASN A 199 0.89 12.11 30.13
CA ASN A 199 0.68 13.36 30.89
C ASN A 199 1.23 13.28 32.31
N ASN A 200 2.42 12.67 32.51
CA ASN A 200 3.08 12.39 33.79
C ASN A 200 2.39 11.35 34.71
N GLU A 201 1.34 10.69 34.24
CA GLU A 201 0.75 9.56 34.96
C GLU A 201 1.39 8.25 34.50
N LEU A 202 1.82 7.42 35.45
CA LEU A 202 2.35 6.07 35.14
C LEU A 202 1.19 5.18 34.67
N ILE A 203 1.34 4.62 33.47
CA ILE A 203 0.31 3.76 32.86
C ILE A 203 0.79 2.28 32.84
N PHE A 204 2.11 2.07 32.65
CA PHE A 204 2.67 0.72 32.52
C PHE A 204 4.13 0.68 32.96
#